data_8393c800463cade2398bcf2bd297ea57
#
_entry.id   8393c800463cade2398bcf2bd297ea57
#
_cell.length_a   1.000
_cell.length_b   1.000
_cell.length_c   1.000
_cell.angle_alpha   90.00
_cell.angle_beta   90.00
_cell.angle_gamma   90.00
#
_symmetry.space_group_name_H-M   'P 1'
#
loop_
_entity.id
_entity.type
_entity.pdbx_description
1 polymer ?
#
loop_
_entity_poly.entity_id
_entity_poly.type
_entity_poly.pdbx_seq_one_letter_code
_entity_poly.pdbx_strand_id
1 'polypeptide(L)'
;RSIRMCGIYGVINRKVRREQAMECLDTMIHRGPDGFGLWQEDGVTLGHRRLAILDLSSAGSQPMSYANERYWMTFNGEIYNFIEIREELQHKGYTFRGNSDSEVIMAAYCEWKEKCVDRFNGMWTFAIWDRQEKSLFLSRDRFGVKPLYYTEFSDGGFAFASEMKALLPLLERGD
;
A
#
# COMPACT_ATOMS: atom_id res chain seq x y z
N ARG A 1 9.45 -17.58 -16.10
CA ARG A 1 8.50 -16.45 -16.34
C ARG A 1 8.52 -15.59 -15.09
N SER A 2 8.98 -14.34 -15.19
CA SER A 2 8.87 -13.35 -14.11
C SER A 2 7.39 -13.16 -13.81
N ILE A 3 6.98 -13.46 -12.58
CA ILE A 3 5.61 -13.18 -12.13
C ILE A 3 5.54 -11.65 -11.98
N ARG A 4 4.93 -10.99 -12.95
CA ARG A 4 4.67 -9.55 -12.89
C ARG A 4 3.61 -9.30 -11.82
N MET A 5 3.87 -8.38 -10.93
CA MET A 5 2.99 -8.01 -9.81
C MET A 5 3.26 -6.55 -9.44
N CYS A 6 2.27 -5.88 -8.86
CA CYS A 6 2.48 -4.53 -8.31
C CYS A 6 3.62 -4.51 -7.27
N GLY A 7 4.15 -3.33 -7.01
CA GLY A 7 5.12 -3.09 -5.95
C GLY A 7 4.65 -1.98 -5.02
N ILE A 8 4.81 -2.18 -3.72
CA ILE A 8 4.55 -1.16 -2.70
C ILE A 8 5.85 -0.67 -2.08
N TYR A 9 5.81 0.57 -1.59
CA TYR A 9 6.92 1.24 -0.94
C TYR A 9 6.40 2.28 0.05
N GLY A 10 7.12 2.48 1.16
CA GLY A 10 6.81 3.56 2.08
C GLY A 10 7.93 3.85 3.06
N VAL A 11 7.95 5.08 3.53
CA VAL A 11 8.85 5.56 4.59
C VAL A 11 8.04 6.41 5.57
N ILE A 12 8.22 6.14 6.85
CA ILE A 12 7.50 6.79 7.94
C ILE A 12 8.50 7.38 8.93
N ASN A 13 8.18 8.55 9.49
CA ASN A 13 9.00 9.29 10.45
C ASN A 13 10.39 9.67 9.90
N ARG A 14 10.51 9.84 8.59
CA ARG A 14 11.74 10.24 7.93
C ARG A 14 11.43 11.05 6.68
N LYS A 15 12.10 12.18 6.51
CA LYS A 15 11.99 12.98 5.28
C LYS A 15 12.75 12.32 4.16
N VAL A 16 12.06 12.08 3.05
CA VAL A 16 12.64 11.54 1.82
C VAL A 16 12.35 12.53 0.69
N ARG A 17 13.38 12.92 -0.04
CA ARG A 17 13.19 13.75 -1.24
C ARG A 17 12.47 12.94 -2.31
N ARG A 18 11.68 13.64 -3.15
CA ARG A 18 10.93 12.99 -4.22
C ARG A 18 11.83 12.16 -5.14
N GLU A 19 12.99 12.69 -5.49
CA GLU A 19 13.97 12.02 -6.36
C GLU A 19 14.46 10.70 -5.74
N GLN A 20 14.76 10.70 -4.45
CA GLN A 20 15.18 9.52 -3.72
C GLN A 20 14.05 8.48 -3.61
N ALA A 21 12.82 8.91 -3.37
CA ALA A 21 11.65 8.02 -3.38
C ALA A 21 11.46 7.40 -4.77
N MET A 22 11.67 8.16 -5.83
CA MET A 22 11.60 7.64 -7.20
C MET A 22 12.72 6.64 -7.50
N GLU A 23 13.96 6.88 -7.04
CA GLU A 23 15.05 5.90 -7.15
C GLU A 23 14.67 4.56 -6.52
N CYS A 24 14.04 4.59 -5.31
CA CYS A 24 13.54 3.39 -4.63
C CYS A 24 12.47 2.67 -5.48
N LEU A 25 11.48 3.41 -5.98
CA LEU A 25 10.40 2.86 -6.81
C LEU A 25 10.91 2.29 -8.13
N ASP A 26 11.91 2.92 -8.75
CA ASP A 26 12.46 2.51 -10.04
C ASP A 26 13.19 1.15 -9.96
N THR A 27 13.70 0.78 -8.78
CA THR A 27 14.24 -0.57 -8.58
C THR A 27 13.19 -1.66 -8.81
N MET A 28 11.90 -1.33 -8.67
CA MET A 28 10.77 -2.25 -8.81
C MET A 28 10.00 -2.11 -10.12
N ILE A 29 10.54 -1.41 -11.12
CA ILE A 29 9.86 -1.17 -12.41
C ILE A 29 9.48 -2.46 -13.13
N HIS A 30 10.28 -3.53 -12.98
CA HIS A 30 10.02 -4.85 -13.56
C HIS A 30 8.76 -5.52 -13.00
N ARG A 31 8.33 -5.14 -11.78
CA ARG A 31 7.08 -5.62 -11.17
C ARG A 31 5.87 -4.90 -11.77
N GLY A 32 5.93 -3.57 -11.80
CA GLY A 32 4.85 -2.72 -12.26
C GLY A 32 5.33 -1.71 -13.31
N PRO A 33 5.48 -2.13 -14.58
CA PRO A 33 5.99 -1.26 -15.62
C PRO A 33 4.98 -0.24 -16.15
N ASP A 34 3.68 -0.44 -15.86
CA ASP A 34 2.59 0.30 -16.50
C ASP A 34 2.31 1.66 -15.85
N GLY A 35 2.93 1.94 -14.71
CA GLY A 35 2.80 3.22 -14.04
C GLY A 35 3.34 3.22 -12.62
N PHE A 36 3.33 4.40 -12.03
CA PHE A 36 3.68 4.59 -10.64
C PHE A 36 2.78 5.65 -9.99
N GLY A 37 2.75 5.63 -8.66
CA GLY A 37 2.17 6.69 -7.85
C GLY A 37 3.05 6.97 -6.65
N LEU A 38 3.09 8.23 -6.25
CA LEU A 38 3.82 8.69 -5.08
C LEU A 38 3.00 9.74 -4.35
N TRP A 39 2.79 9.50 -3.06
CA TRP A 39 2.17 10.45 -2.15
C TRP A 39 3.12 10.77 -1.00
N GLN A 40 3.24 12.05 -0.66
CA GLN A 40 4.13 12.51 0.40
C GLN A 40 3.46 13.58 1.25
N GLU A 41 3.66 13.50 2.56
CA GLU A 41 3.48 14.59 3.51
C GLU A 41 4.69 14.63 4.47
N ASP A 42 4.70 15.54 5.44
CA ASP A 42 5.86 15.71 6.32
C ASP A 42 6.21 14.42 7.08
N GLY A 43 7.37 13.87 6.77
CA GLY A 43 7.88 12.63 7.37
C GLY A 43 7.23 11.34 6.88
N VAL A 44 6.34 11.38 5.87
CA VAL A 44 5.66 10.20 5.32
C VAL A 44 5.75 10.17 3.81
N THR A 45 6.12 9.02 3.28
CA THR A 45 6.12 8.71 1.84
C THR A 45 5.43 7.38 1.62
N LEU A 46 4.47 7.32 0.71
CA LEU A 46 3.90 6.08 0.18
C LEU A 46 4.06 6.05 -1.33
N GLY A 47 4.44 4.89 -1.85
CA GLY A 47 4.66 4.70 -3.28
C GLY A 47 4.08 3.38 -3.78
N HIS A 48 3.80 3.35 -5.08
CA HIS A 48 3.24 2.20 -5.77
C HIS A 48 3.79 2.07 -7.18
N ARG A 49 4.13 0.85 -7.58
CA ARG A 49 4.37 0.45 -8.97
C ARG A 49 3.20 -0.39 -9.46
N ARG A 50 2.60 0.02 -10.57
CA ARG A 50 1.38 -0.57 -11.11
C ARG A 50 1.67 -1.56 -12.22
N LEU A 51 1.04 -2.73 -12.09
CA LEU A 51 0.79 -3.63 -13.22
C LEU A 51 -0.70 -3.54 -13.54
N ALA A 52 -1.03 -3.01 -14.72
CA ALA A 52 -2.41 -2.90 -15.21
C ALA A 52 -2.77 -4.17 -15.98
N ILE A 53 -3.56 -5.07 -15.35
CA ILE A 53 -4.01 -6.31 -16.00
C ILE A 53 -5.39 -6.13 -16.63
N LEU A 54 -6.31 -5.43 -15.98
CA LEU A 54 -7.72 -5.32 -16.39
C LEU A 54 -8.29 -3.91 -16.40
N ASP A 55 -7.74 -2.97 -15.65
CA ASP A 55 -8.24 -1.61 -15.55
C ASP A 55 -7.14 -0.60 -15.86
N LEU A 56 -7.29 0.09 -16.99
CA LEU A 56 -6.41 1.19 -17.41
C LEU A 56 -6.88 2.54 -16.88
N SER A 57 -8.00 2.58 -16.14
CA SER A 57 -8.57 3.82 -15.60
C SER A 57 -7.76 4.35 -14.42
N SER A 58 -7.92 5.65 -14.15
CA SER A 58 -7.35 6.32 -12.97
C SER A 58 -7.96 5.85 -11.64
N ALA A 59 -9.10 5.14 -11.68
CA ALA A 59 -9.79 4.64 -10.48
C ALA A 59 -8.99 3.61 -9.67
N GLY A 60 -8.02 2.92 -10.32
CA GLY A 60 -7.07 2.01 -9.66
C GLY A 60 -5.73 2.64 -9.28
N SER A 61 -5.60 3.97 -9.34
CA SER A 61 -4.35 4.65 -9.00
C SER A 61 -4.06 4.55 -7.51
N GLN A 62 -2.82 4.19 -7.19
CA GLN A 62 -2.32 4.12 -5.83
C GLN A 62 -1.02 4.92 -5.69
N PRO A 63 -0.70 5.44 -4.49
CA PRO A 63 -1.47 5.37 -3.25
C PRO A 63 -2.86 6.00 -3.38
N MET A 64 -3.86 5.37 -2.75
CA MET A 64 -5.23 5.88 -2.76
C MET A 64 -5.66 6.39 -1.39
N SER A 65 -6.53 7.41 -1.39
CA SER A 65 -7.09 7.97 -0.17
C SER A 65 -8.52 7.51 0.09
N TYR A 66 -8.93 7.57 1.37
CA TYR A 66 -10.26 7.26 1.83
C TYR A 66 -10.66 8.13 3.03
N ALA A 67 -11.97 8.27 3.28
CA ALA A 67 -12.51 9.05 4.40
C ALA A 67 -11.96 10.48 4.45
N ASN A 68 -12.21 11.27 3.39
CA ASN A 68 -11.71 12.65 3.24
C ASN A 68 -10.20 12.76 3.44
N GLU A 69 -9.45 11.87 2.80
CA GLU A 69 -7.98 11.80 2.85
C GLU A 69 -7.41 11.57 4.26
N ARG A 70 -8.21 11.08 5.20
CA ARG A 70 -7.70 10.65 6.50
C ARG A 70 -6.76 9.46 6.35
N TYR A 71 -7.13 8.49 5.53
CA TYR A 71 -6.35 7.29 5.27
C TYR A 71 -5.73 7.30 3.89
N TRP A 72 -4.48 6.87 3.80
CA TRP A 72 -3.78 6.63 2.54
C TRP A 72 -3.24 5.22 2.52
N MET A 73 -3.44 4.52 1.41
CA MET A 73 -3.05 3.11 1.26
C MET A 73 -2.24 2.87 0.00
N THR A 74 -1.24 2.00 0.14
CA THR A 74 -0.60 1.29 -0.98
C THR A 74 -0.78 -0.22 -0.80
N PHE A 75 -1.15 -0.92 -1.87
CA PHE A 75 -1.60 -2.30 -1.85
C PHE A 75 -1.09 -3.09 -3.05
N ASN A 76 -0.65 -4.31 -2.79
CA ASN A 76 -0.32 -5.33 -3.79
C ASN A 76 -0.98 -6.65 -3.39
N GLY A 77 -1.96 -7.10 -4.15
CA GLY A 77 -2.67 -8.35 -3.86
C GLY A 77 -4.04 -8.45 -4.49
N GLU A 78 -4.81 -9.38 -3.95
CA GLU A 78 -6.21 -9.62 -4.28
C GLU A 78 -6.95 -10.11 -3.04
N ILE A 79 -8.11 -9.53 -2.75
CA ILE A 79 -9.05 -10.00 -1.73
C ILE A 79 -10.18 -10.72 -2.44
N TYR A 80 -10.17 -12.05 -2.40
CA TYR A 80 -11.07 -12.88 -3.19
C TYR A 80 -12.54 -12.73 -2.80
N ASN A 81 -12.81 -12.52 -1.50
CA ASN A 81 -14.16 -12.37 -0.96
C ASN A 81 -14.55 -10.89 -0.77
N PHE A 82 -14.01 -9.99 -1.59
CA PHE A 82 -14.29 -8.55 -1.47
C PHE A 82 -15.76 -8.21 -1.75
N ILE A 83 -16.46 -8.99 -2.58
CA ILE A 83 -17.86 -8.75 -2.92
C ILE A 83 -18.74 -8.93 -1.68
N GLU A 84 -18.56 -10.04 -0.95
CA GLU A 84 -19.31 -10.37 0.26
C GLU A 84 -19.02 -9.34 1.38
N ILE A 85 -17.77 -8.95 1.54
CA ILE A 85 -17.38 -7.92 2.51
C ILE A 85 -17.98 -6.57 2.14
N ARG A 86 -18.00 -6.22 0.86
CA ARG A 86 -18.60 -5.00 0.35
C ARG A 86 -20.09 -4.95 0.66
N GLU A 87 -20.83 -6.03 0.41
CA GLU A 87 -22.25 -6.13 0.71
C GLU A 87 -22.52 -5.92 2.21
N GLU A 88 -21.74 -6.55 3.09
CA GLU A 88 -21.82 -6.34 4.54
C GLU A 88 -21.58 -4.87 4.92
N LEU A 89 -20.55 -4.24 4.35
CA LEU A 89 -20.23 -2.85 4.60
C LEU A 89 -21.30 -1.89 4.07
N GLN A 90 -21.92 -2.20 2.92
CA GLN A 90 -23.05 -1.42 2.40
C GLN A 90 -24.25 -1.46 3.35
N HIS A 91 -24.56 -2.59 3.95
CA HIS A 91 -25.61 -2.70 5.00
C HIS A 91 -25.27 -1.88 6.25
N LYS A 92 -24.01 -1.59 6.50
CA LYS A 92 -23.53 -0.70 7.57
C LYS A 92 -23.48 0.77 7.19
N GLY A 93 -23.84 1.11 5.95
CA GLY A 93 -23.93 2.48 5.47
C GLY A 93 -22.68 2.96 4.69
N TYR A 94 -21.72 2.11 4.42
CA TYR A 94 -20.57 2.46 3.58
C TYR A 94 -20.98 2.55 2.11
N THR A 95 -20.41 3.54 1.42
CA THR A 95 -20.62 3.74 -0.03
C THR A 95 -19.31 3.54 -0.77
N PHE A 96 -19.40 3.06 -2.01
CA PHE A 96 -18.26 2.76 -2.86
C PHE A 96 -18.39 3.50 -4.19
N ARG A 97 -17.28 4.02 -4.70
CA ARG A 97 -17.21 4.72 -5.99
C ARG A 97 -16.91 3.76 -7.13
N GLY A 98 -16.16 2.72 -6.84
CA GLY A 98 -15.73 1.72 -7.81
C GLY A 98 -16.07 0.29 -7.40
N ASN A 99 -15.53 -0.65 -8.14
CA ASN A 99 -15.70 -2.10 -7.91
C ASN A 99 -14.38 -2.78 -7.51
N SER A 100 -13.43 -2.03 -6.94
CA SER A 100 -12.13 -2.58 -6.57
C SER A 100 -12.14 -3.16 -5.15
N ASP A 101 -11.35 -4.20 -4.93
CA ASP A 101 -11.06 -4.75 -3.61
C ASP A 101 -10.27 -3.76 -2.74
N SER A 102 -9.46 -2.89 -3.35
CA SER A 102 -8.72 -1.84 -2.65
C SER A 102 -9.63 -0.92 -1.85
N GLU A 103 -10.74 -0.49 -2.43
CA GLU A 103 -11.70 0.37 -1.75
C GLU A 103 -12.40 -0.38 -0.59
N VAL A 104 -12.65 -1.68 -0.79
CA VAL A 104 -13.21 -2.55 0.26
C VAL A 104 -12.25 -2.72 1.44
N ILE A 105 -10.94 -2.86 1.19
CA ILE A 105 -9.92 -2.89 2.25
C ILE A 105 -10.00 -1.62 3.11
N MET A 106 -10.08 -0.45 2.47
CA MET A 106 -10.13 0.84 3.16
C MET A 106 -11.40 1.00 4.00
N ALA A 107 -12.56 0.65 3.46
CA ALA A 107 -13.83 0.67 4.19
C ALA A 107 -13.83 -0.35 5.35
N ALA A 108 -13.30 -1.55 5.14
CA ALA A 108 -13.14 -2.57 6.17
C ALA A 108 -12.24 -2.10 7.32
N TYR A 109 -11.14 -1.41 6.98
CA TYR A 109 -10.26 -0.82 7.99
C TYR A 109 -10.96 0.30 8.78
N CYS A 110 -11.79 1.12 8.13
CA CYS A 110 -12.61 2.11 8.85
C CYS A 110 -13.55 1.47 9.86
N GLU A 111 -14.20 0.38 9.50
CA GLU A 111 -15.17 -0.32 10.34
C GLU A 111 -14.53 -1.15 11.46
N TRP A 112 -13.51 -1.94 11.11
CA TRP A 112 -12.99 -2.98 12.02
C TRP A 112 -11.53 -2.77 12.45
N LYS A 113 -10.88 -1.70 11.97
CA LYS A 113 -9.46 -1.42 12.22
C LYS A 113 -8.59 -2.62 11.82
N GLU A 114 -7.57 -2.94 12.62
CA GLU A 114 -6.66 -4.07 12.36
C GLU A 114 -7.37 -5.44 12.27
N LYS A 115 -8.54 -5.59 12.88
CA LYS A 115 -9.33 -6.82 12.79
C LYS A 115 -9.97 -7.06 11.42
N CYS A 116 -9.90 -6.10 10.51
CA CYS A 116 -10.38 -6.27 9.14
C CYS A 116 -9.71 -7.46 8.45
N VAL A 117 -8.43 -7.74 8.76
CA VAL A 117 -7.67 -8.86 8.15
C VAL A 117 -8.24 -10.23 8.50
N ASP A 118 -8.94 -10.37 9.62
CA ASP A 118 -9.57 -11.64 10.02
C ASP A 118 -10.71 -12.04 9.08
N ARG A 119 -11.24 -11.07 8.34
CA ARG A 119 -12.33 -11.26 7.38
C ARG A 119 -11.86 -11.50 5.96
N PHE A 120 -10.60 -11.21 5.67
CA PHE A 120 -10.06 -11.31 4.31
C PHE A 120 -9.69 -12.74 3.94
N ASN A 121 -10.11 -13.16 2.77
CA ASN A 121 -9.63 -14.33 2.06
C ASN A 121 -8.90 -13.86 0.80
N GLY A 122 -7.62 -14.13 0.70
CA GLY A 122 -6.82 -13.66 -0.42
C GLY A 122 -5.33 -13.70 -0.17
N MET A 123 -4.62 -12.98 -1.00
CA MET A 123 -3.18 -12.77 -0.90
C MET A 123 -2.89 -11.28 -0.96
N TRP A 124 -2.17 -10.75 0.02
CA TRP A 124 -1.99 -9.30 0.12
C TRP A 124 -0.71 -8.87 0.82
N THR A 125 -0.28 -7.68 0.45
CA THR A 125 0.54 -6.81 1.26
C THR A 125 -0.03 -5.40 1.11
N PHE A 126 -0.37 -4.74 2.20
CA PHE A 126 -0.82 -3.36 2.18
C PHE A 126 -0.29 -2.57 3.36
N ALA A 127 -0.22 -1.27 3.17
CA ALA A 127 0.10 -0.30 4.20
C ALA A 127 -0.97 0.78 4.20
N ILE A 128 -1.56 1.06 5.37
CA ILE A 128 -2.53 2.13 5.58
C ILE A 128 -1.96 3.12 6.57
N TRP A 129 -1.80 4.37 6.13
CA TRP A 129 -1.41 5.50 6.98
C TRP A 129 -2.65 6.24 7.46
N ASP A 130 -2.80 6.38 8.79
CA ASP A 130 -3.80 7.25 9.42
C ASP A 130 -3.18 8.61 9.73
N ARG A 131 -3.60 9.65 9.02
CA ARG A 131 -3.08 11.01 9.18
C ARG A 131 -3.47 11.64 10.51
N GLN A 132 -4.59 11.24 11.11
CA GLN A 132 -5.03 11.76 12.42
C GLN A 132 -4.26 11.11 13.56
N GLU A 133 -4.21 9.79 13.58
CA GLU A 133 -3.53 9.02 14.64
C GLU A 133 -2.02 8.96 14.44
N LYS A 134 -1.51 9.43 13.29
CA LYS A 134 -0.08 9.33 12.91
C LYS A 134 0.46 7.92 13.06
N SER A 135 -0.31 6.94 12.60
CA SER A 135 -0.01 5.52 12.72
C SER A 135 -0.03 4.82 11.38
N LEU A 136 0.83 3.84 11.24
CA LEU A 136 0.90 2.94 10.09
C LEU A 136 0.37 1.56 10.46
N PHE A 137 -0.60 1.06 9.70
CA PHE A 137 -1.01 -0.34 9.73
C PHE A 137 -0.45 -1.06 8.51
N LEU A 138 0.51 -1.95 8.75
CA LEU A 138 1.18 -2.74 7.72
C LEU A 138 0.78 -4.21 7.88
N SER A 139 0.26 -4.82 6.82
CA SER A 139 -0.24 -6.19 6.84
C SER A 139 0.25 -7.00 5.66
N ARG A 140 0.54 -8.27 5.91
CA ARG A 140 0.90 -9.28 4.92
C ARG A 140 0.00 -10.50 5.08
N ASP A 141 -0.36 -11.15 3.98
CA ASP A 141 -1.20 -12.36 4.02
C ASP A 141 -0.57 -13.49 4.84
N ARG A 142 -1.44 -14.40 5.32
CA ARG A 142 -1.09 -15.47 6.28
C ARG A 142 0.02 -16.40 5.79
N PHE A 143 0.09 -16.62 4.47
CA PHE A 143 1.07 -17.53 3.86
C PHE A 143 2.28 -16.80 3.29
N GLY A 144 2.29 -15.46 3.37
CA GLY A 144 3.37 -14.65 2.84
C GLY A 144 3.50 -14.73 1.32
N VAL A 145 2.40 -14.92 0.60
CA VAL A 145 2.39 -15.02 -0.87
C VAL A 145 2.87 -13.72 -1.50
N LYS A 146 2.39 -12.57 -0.98
CA LYS A 146 2.91 -11.28 -1.40
C LYS A 146 4.13 -10.90 -0.57
N PRO A 147 5.25 -10.50 -1.20
CA PRO A 147 6.48 -10.17 -0.48
C PRO A 147 6.37 -8.85 0.28
N LEU A 148 7.05 -8.80 1.41
CA LEU A 148 7.21 -7.59 2.22
C LEU A 148 8.56 -7.64 2.94
N TYR A 149 9.32 -6.56 2.80
CA TYR A 149 10.56 -6.29 3.53
C TYR A 149 10.43 -4.97 4.27
N TYR A 150 11.02 -4.85 5.43
CA TYR A 150 11.05 -3.61 6.19
C TYR A 150 12.38 -3.42 6.92
N THR A 151 12.65 -2.20 7.30
CA THR A 151 13.80 -1.82 8.13
C THR A 151 13.41 -0.71 9.08
N GLU A 152 14.04 -0.70 10.24
CA GLU A 152 13.98 0.38 11.21
C GLU A 152 15.31 1.13 11.20
N PHE A 153 15.28 2.44 11.28
CA PHE A 153 16.45 3.28 11.35
C PHE A 153 16.72 3.73 12.78
N SER A 154 17.99 4.03 13.09
CA SER A 154 18.41 4.48 14.42
C SER A 154 17.77 5.81 14.85
N ASP A 155 17.32 6.62 13.88
CA ASP A 155 16.60 7.89 14.10
C ASP A 155 15.11 7.72 14.42
N GLY A 156 14.61 6.48 14.49
CA GLY A 156 13.19 6.16 14.67
C GLY A 156 12.38 6.12 13.38
N GLY A 157 13.02 6.28 12.23
CA GLY A 157 12.41 6.09 10.92
C GLY A 157 12.10 4.63 10.64
N PHE A 158 11.10 4.39 9.80
CA PHE A 158 10.67 3.06 9.35
C PHE A 158 10.47 3.06 7.85
N ALA A 159 10.92 2.01 7.17
CA ALA A 159 10.69 1.86 5.73
C ALA A 159 10.27 0.43 5.37
N PHE A 160 9.42 0.30 4.35
CA PHE A 160 8.99 -0.99 3.83
C PHE A 160 8.91 -0.98 2.31
N ALA A 161 9.04 -2.16 1.70
CA ALA A 161 8.88 -2.34 0.26
C ALA A 161 8.56 -3.80 -0.09
N SER A 162 8.03 -4.01 -1.30
CA SER A 162 7.84 -5.35 -1.88
C SER A 162 9.15 -6.07 -2.16
N GLU A 163 10.25 -5.34 -2.34
CA GLU A 163 11.58 -5.90 -2.60
C GLU A 163 12.65 -5.19 -1.76
N MET A 164 13.59 -5.98 -1.25
CA MET A 164 14.68 -5.47 -0.41
C MET A 164 15.50 -4.39 -1.12
N LYS A 165 15.78 -4.56 -2.42
CA LYS A 165 16.56 -3.59 -3.19
C LYS A 165 15.93 -2.20 -3.26
N ALA A 166 14.62 -2.07 -3.07
CA ALA A 166 13.96 -0.77 -3.00
C ALA A 166 14.28 0.01 -1.73
N LEU A 167 14.81 -0.65 -0.71
CA LEU A 167 15.25 -0.01 0.54
C LEU A 167 16.71 0.43 0.49
N LEU A 168 17.54 -0.15 -0.40
CA LEU A 168 18.97 0.14 -0.46
C LEU A 168 19.30 1.63 -0.67
N PRO A 169 18.62 2.39 -1.55
CA PRO A 169 18.93 3.81 -1.73
C PRO A 169 18.71 4.65 -0.47
N LEU A 170 17.95 4.14 0.51
CA LEU A 170 17.76 4.79 1.81
C LEU A 170 18.93 4.53 2.77
N LEU A 171 19.65 3.41 2.60
CA LEU A 171 20.76 2.97 3.46
C LEU A 171 22.11 3.51 3.00
N GLU A 172 22.28 3.78 1.71
CA GLU A 172 23.60 4.14 1.10
C GLU A 172 24.06 5.58 1.38
N ARG A 173 23.29 6.40 2.07
CA ARG A 173 23.63 7.82 2.31
C ARG A 173 23.97 8.13 3.76
N GLY A 174 24.70 7.22 4.43
CA GLY A 174 25.45 7.55 5.64
C GLY A 174 24.66 7.53 6.94
N ASP A 175 23.93 6.45 7.14
CA ASP A 175 23.40 6.08 8.46
C ASP A 175 24.13 4.87 9.03
#